data_23ca9e2795b5cf130e80b668bd44ef14
#
_entry.id   23ca9e2795b5cf130e80b668bd44ef14
#
_cell.length_a   1.000
_cell.length_b   1.000
_cell.length_c   1.000
_cell.angle_alpha   90.00
_cell.angle_beta   90.00
_cell.angle_gamma   90.00
#
_symmetry.space_group_name_H-M   'P 1'
#
loop_
_entity.id
_entity.type
_entity.pdbx_description
1 polymer ?
#
loop_
_entity_poly.entity_id
_entity_poly.type
_entity_poly.pdbx_seq_one_letter_code
_entity_poly.pdbx_strand_id
1 'polypeptide(L)'
;MVSVIIPSYNSEGTIYNCLTALREQTYKSDCEIILVDSSTDTTSSIVKTQFPQIQYFHFDQKTDPGTARNFGVKHARGDLILFIDSDCEAEKDWIEKQVQLHREHSGTAGIGGSVINGNLPNDIVGWSSYFGEFREFLPQNPSNFTFHIPTLNISYKRWVFEKYGYFDPYYYPQEDLVFNYYLTQRGEKIFFDPSIKVWHTHRSSLKPFLRHQFNIGSKTSQVLKIIPLPGHRIVKNKLLFVFVGPGIPMVKFLRTLRVILRYRSIQSMQKYFSIIILKLGLIFWFFGFFQGVFAREMEGTK
;
A
#
# COMPACT_ATOMS: atom_id res chain seq x y z
N MET A 1 -14.85 -19.47 -0.08
CA MET A 1 -13.37 -19.69 -0.08
C MET A 1 -12.64 -18.34 -0.12
N VAL A 2 -11.45 -18.25 0.52
CA VAL A 2 -10.61 -17.04 0.57
C VAL A 2 -9.32 -17.31 -0.21
N SER A 3 -8.85 -16.31 -0.99
CA SER A 3 -7.53 -16.35 -1.62
C SER A 3 -6.69 -15.17 -1.12
N VAL A 4 -5.52 -15.42 -0.55
CA VAL A 4 -4.55 -14.41 -0.13
C VAL A 4 -3.48 -14.30 -1.22
N ILE A 5 -3.26 -13.10 -1.74
CA ILE A 5 -2.30 -12.83 -2.83
C ILE A 5 -1.16 -11.98 -2.30
N ILE A 6 0.07 -12.41 -2.55
CA ILE A 6 1.30 -11.79 -2.09
C ILE A 6 2.21 -11.51 -3.28
N PRO A 7 2.42 -10.25 -3.68
CA PRO A 7 3.50 -9.89 -4.59
C PRO A 7 4.84 -9.92 -3.85
N SER A 8 5.91 -10.44 -4.47
CA SER A 8 7.22 -10.54 -3.85
C SER A 8 8.35 -10.16 -4.81
N TYR A 9 9.32 -9.38 -4.30
CA TYR A 9 10.57 -9.08 -4.98
C TYR A 9 11.68 -8.79 -3.98
N ASN A 10 12.71 -9.66 -3.94
CA ASN A 10 13.86 -9.57 -3.03
C ASN A 10 13.43 -9.40 -1.56
N SER A 11 12.64 -10.36 -1.10
CA SER A 11 11.98 -10.33 0.21
C SER A 11 12.60 -11.31 1.21
N GLU A 12 13.86 -11.77 1.00
CA GLU A 12 14.51 -12.77 1.87
C GLU A 12 14.51 -12.39 3.35
N GLY A 13 14.55 -11.07 3.67
CA GLY A 13 14.54 -10.57 5.04
C GLY A 13 13.16 -10.53 5.70
N THR A 14 12.07 -10.70 4.97
CA THR A 14 10.69 -10.46 5.48
C THR A 14 9.72 -11.59 5.17
N ILE A 15 9.92 -12.30 4.06
CA ILE A 15 8.97 -13.30 3.56
C ILE A 15 8.68 -14.42 4.58
N TYR A 16 9.68 -14.83 5.36
CA TYR A 16 9.50 -15.85 6.38
C TYR A 16 8.46 -15.44 7.43
N ASN A 17 8.56 -14.23 7.95
CA ASN A 17 7.62 -13.70 8.94
C ASN A 17 6.22 -13.51 8.33
N CYS A 18 6.13 -12.97 7.13
CA CYS A 18 4.87 -12.81 6.41
C CYS A 18 4.12 -14.14 6.28
N LEU A 19 4.78 -15.17 5.77
CA LEU A 19 4.17 -16.48 5.57
C LEU A 19 3.91 -17.23 6.88
N THR A 20 4.71 -17.03 7.91
CA THR A 20 4.47 -17.58 9.24
C THR A 20 3.21 -16.96 9.85
N ALA A 21 3.05 -15.64 9.78
CA ALA A 21 1.85 -14.94 10.26
C ALA A 21 0.57 -15.42 9.55
N LEU A 22 0.66 -15.73 8.25
CA LEU A 22 -0.46 -16.28 7.50
C LEU A 22 -0.75 -17.76 7.84
N ARG A 23 0.26 -18.56 8.13
CA ARG A 23 0.10 -19.95 8.58
C ARG A 23 -0.56 -20.02 9.96
N GLU A 24 -0.32 -19.03 10.82
CA GLU A 24 -0.83 -18.96 12.19
C GLU A 24 -2.22 -18.32 12.31
N GLN A 25 -2.91 -18.02 11.19
CA GLN A 25 -4.24 -17.43 11.22
C GLN A 25 -5.26 -18.29 11.96
N THR A 26 -6.18 -17.62 12.68
CA THR A 26 -7.29 -18.28 13.40
C THR A 26 -8.37 -18.82 12.47
N TYR A 27 -8.47 -18.28 11.28
CA TYR A 27 -9.44 -18.68 10.26
C TYR A 27 -9.17 -20.12 9.81
N LYS A 28 -10.17 -21.03 10.04
CA LYS A 28 -10.04 -22.48 9.80
C LYS A 28 -10.80 -23.00 8.58
N SER A 29 -11.52 -22.12 7.88
CA SER A 29 -12.20 -22.49 6.64
C SER A 29 -11.24 -22.45 5.44
N ASP A 30 -11.73 -22.86 4.27
CA ASP A 30 -10.92 -22.93 3.04
C ASP A 30 -10.24 -21.61 2.71
N CYS A 31 -8.92 -21.63 2.72
CA CYS A 31 -8.04 -20.51 2.37
C CYS A 31 -6.86 -21.02 1.54
N GLU A 32 -6.56 -20.35 0.45
CA GLU A 32 -5.33 -20.56 -0.32
C GLU A 32 -4.43 -19.33 -0.26
N ILE A 33 -3.13 -19.57 -0.30
CA ILE A 33 -2.12 -18.50 -0.37
C ILE A 33 -1.42 -18.62 -1.71
N ILE A 34 -1.39 -17.53 -2.46
CA ILE A 34 -0.78 -17.40 -3.78
C ILE A 34 0.34 -16.37 -3.68
N LEU A 35 1.56 -16.81 -3.82
CA LEU A 35 2.74 -15.94 -3.83
C LEU A 35 3.28 -15.83 -5.25
N VAL A 36 3.32 -14.60 -5.75
CA VAL A 36 3.86 -14.30 -7.09
C VAL A 36 5.15 -13.51 -6.92
N ASP A 37 6.26 -14.17 -7.22
CA ASP A 37 7.62 -13.74 -6.91
C ASP A 37 8.40 -13.43 -8.18
N SER A 38 9.29 -12.45 -8.11
CA SER A 38 10.28 -12.16 -9.15
C SER A 38 11.66 -11.88 -8.56
N SER A 39 11.94 -12.47 -7.38
CA SER A 39 13.17 -12.28 -6.62
C SER A 39 14.38 -12.94 -7.28
N THR A 40 15.54 -12.33 -7.07
CA THR A 40 16.84 -12.88 -7.46
C THR A 40 17.71 -13.26 -6.24
N ASP A 41 17.20 -13.04 -5.04
CA ASP A 41 17.80 -13.41 -3.77
C ASP A 41 17.32 -14.81 -3.28
N THR A 42 17.50 -15.12 -2.00
CA THR A 42 17.13 -16.41 -1.41
C THR A 42 15.64 -16.58 -1.13
N THR A 43 14.77 -15.61 -1.47
CA THR A 43 13.31 -15.66 -1.25
C THR A 43 12.70 -16.96 -1.77
N SER A 44 13.00 -17.34 -3.03
CA SER A 44 12.50 -18.57 -3.66
C SER A 44 12.86 -19.83 -2.87
N SER A 45 14.10 -19.90 -2.36
CA SER A 45 14.57 -21.03 -1.56
C SER A 45 13.81 -21.14 -0.23
N ILE A 46 13.62 -20.01 0.46
CA ILE A 46 12.88 -19.96 1.73
C ILE A 46 11.45 -20.47 1.52
N VAL A 47 10.76 -19.98 0.49
CA VAL A 47 9.37 -20.38 0.23
C VAL A 47 9.25 -21.87 -0.08
N LYS A 48 10.05 -22.36 -1.03
CA LYS A 48 9.97 -23.78 -1.46
C LYS A 48 10.32 -24.76 -0.35
N THR A 49 11.26 -24.41 0.54
CA THR A 49 11.72 -25.32 1.59
C THR A 49 10.87 -25.27 2.86
N GLN A 50 10.36 -24.08 3.25
CA GLN A 50 9.70 -23.90 4.54
C GLN A 50 8.19 -23.75 4.44
N PHE A 51 7.65 -23.46 3.22
CA PHE A 51 6.23 -23.27 2.98
C PHE A 51 5.75 -24.01 1.71
N PRO A 52 6.03 -25.32 1.55
CA PRO A 52 5.76 -26.07 0.32
C PRO A 52 4.26 -26.15 -0.03
N GLN A 53 3.36 -25.84 0.92
CA GLN A 53 1.90 -25.84 0.72
C GLN A 53 1.37 -24.60 0.01
N ILE A 54 2.20 -23.57 -0.17
CA ILE A 54 1.79 -22.30 -0.82
C ILE A 54 1.86 -22.45 -2.33
N GLN A 55 0.87 -21.90 -3.03
CA GLN A 55 0.93 -21.79 -4.49
C GLN A 55 1.97 -20.73 -4.86
N TYR A 56 3.14 -21.19 -5.28
CA TYR A 56 4.29 -20.34 -5.60
C TYR A 56 4.48 -20.24 -7.11
N PHE A 57 4.46 -19.00 -7.61
CA PHE A 57 4.76 -18.67 -9.01
C PHE A 57 5.98 -17.76 -9.07
N HIS A 58 6.91 -18.05 -9.96
CA HIS A 58 8.13 -17.27 -10.13
C HIS A 58 8.22 -16.71 -11.55
N PHE A 59 8.59 -15.45 -11.66
CA PHE A 59 8.94 -14.78 -12.92
C PHE A 59 10.44 -14.51 -12.96
N ASP A 60 11.08 -14.87 -14.07
CA ASP A 60 12.52 -14.66 -14.26
C ASP A 60 12.91 -13.18 -14.39
N GLN A 61 11.95 -12.34 -14.75
CA GLN A 61 12.15 -10.89 -14.86
C GLN A 61 11.42 -10.16 -13.74
N LYS A 62 12.09 -9.12 -13.23
CA LYS A 62 11.47 -8.24 -12.22
C LYS A 62 10.10 -7.76 -12.67
N THR A 63 9.10 -8.01 -11.86
CA THR A 63 7.71 -7.66 -12.10
C THR A 63 7.25 -6.61 -11.10
N ASP A 64 6.45 -5.63 -11.53
CA ASP A 64 5.83 -4.68 -10.63
C ASP A 64 4.72 -5.35 -9.79
N PRO A 65 4.41 -4.81 -8.58
CA PRO A 65 3.41 -5.43 -7.71
C PRO A 65 2.01 -5.52 -8.31
N GLY A 66 1.59 -4.55 -9.14
CA GLY A 66 0.28 -4.56 -9.80
C GLY A 66 0.14 -5.75 -10.75
N THR A 67 1.16 -5.99 -11.60
CA THR A 67 1.22 -7.15 -12.50
C THR A 67 1.22 -8.46 -11.70
N ALA A 68 2.01 -8.55 -10.62
CA ALA A 68 2.06 -9.73 -9.78
C ALA A 68 0.71 -10.01 -9.10
N ARG A 69 0.05 -8.98 -8.56
CA ARG A 69 -1.30 -9.09 -7.97
C ARG A 69 -2.32 -9.55 -9.01
N ASN A 70 -2.30 -8.97 -10.21
CA ASN A 70 -3.20 -9.35 -11.30
C ASN A 70 -3.03 -10.82 -11.70
N PHE A 71 -1.79 -11.29 -11.76
CA PHE A 71 -1.52 -12.70 -12.01
C PHE A 71 -2.11 -13.58 -10.89
N GLY A 72 -1.91 -13.20 -9.63
CA GLY A 72 -2.47 -13.90 -8.49
C GLY A 72 -4.00 -13.95 -8.53
N VAL A 73 -4.69 -12.83 -8.86
CA VAL A 73 -6.16 -12.79 -8.99
C VAL A 73 -6.66 -13.77 -10.05
N LYS A 74 -5.97 -13.87 -11.19
CA LYS A 74 -6.35 -14.78 -12.27
C LYS A 74 -6.22 -16.26 -11.88
N HIS A 75 -5.35 -16.60 -10.94
CA HIS A 75 -5.14 -17.96 -10.45
C HIS A 75 -5.90 -18.25 -9.16
N ALA A 76 -6.44 -17.23 -8.51
CA ALA A 76 -7.21 -17.36 -7.29
C ALA A 76 -8.56 -18.06 -7.54
N ARG A 77 -9.02 -18.87 -6.58
CA ARG A 77 -10.29 -19.60 -6.60
C ARG A 77 -11.33 -19.07 -5.60
N GLY A 78 -10.88 -18.27 -4.63
CA GLY A 78 -11.74 -17.72 -3.58
C GLY A 78 -12.68 -16.63 -4.08
N ASP A 79 -13.84 -16.50 -3.48
CA ASP A 79 -14.82 -15.44 -3.73
C ASP A 79 -14.42 -14.12 -3.09
N LEU A 80 -13.53 -14.20 -2.11
CA LEU A 80 -12.92 -13.08 -1.42
C LEU A 80 -11.41 -13.09 -1.66
N ILE A 81 -10.89 -12.03 -2.23
CA ILE A 81 -9.49 -11.86 -2.60
C ILE A 81 -8.84 -10.88 -1.63
N LEU A 82 -7.90 -11.34 -0.84
CA LEU A 82 -7.15 -10.54 0.12
C LEU A 82 -5.75 -10.24 -0.44
N PHE A 83 -5.28 -9.03 -0.21
CA PHE A 83 -3.92 -8.63 -0.56
C PHE A 83 -3.13 -8.29 0.71
N ILE A 84 -1.88 -8.75 0.72
CA ILE A 84 -0.86 -8.39 1.71
C ILE A 84 0.50 -8.36 1.00
N ASP A 85 1.39 -7.46 1.41
CA ASP A 85 2.73 -7.39 0.83
C ASP A 85 3.71 -8.33 1.56
N SER A 86 4.78 -8.75 0.89
CA SER A 86 5.77 -9.70 1.41
C SER A 86 6.61 -9.17 2.58
N ASP A 87 6.52 -7.88 2.87
CA ASP A 87 7.13 -7.19 4.01
C ASP A 87 6.10 -6.83 5.11
N CYS A 88 4.94 -7.50 5.08
CA CYS A 88 3.87 -7.34 6.06
C CYS A 88 3.65 -8.61 6.88
N GLU A 89 3.29 -8.43 8.17
CA GLU A 89 2.87 -9.48 9.08
C GLU A 89 1.41 -9.24 9.47
N ALA A 90 0.51 -10.18 9.14
CA ALA A 90 -0.91 -10.10 9.47
C ALA A 90 -1.18 -10.41 10.95
N GLU A 91 -2.12 -9.69 11.60
CA GLU A 91 -2.63 -10.07 12.93
C GLU A 91 -3.30 -11.46 12.86
N LYS A 92 -3.25 -12.23 13.95
CA LYS A 92 -3.71 -13.64 13.97
C LYS A 92 -5.15 -13.86 13.50
N ASP A 93 -6.02 -12.88 13.65
CA ASP A 93 -7.43 -12.89 13.25
C ASP A 93 -7.72 -12.06 11.99
N TRP A 94 -6.67 -11.71 11.23
CA TRP A 94 -6.78 -10.83 10.07
C TRP A 94 -7.72 -11.34 8.99
N ILE A 95 -7.61 -12.64 8.60
CA ILE A 95 -8.51 -13.24 7.61
C ILE A 95 -9.94 -13.32 8.16
N GLU A 96 -10.10 -13.71 9.42
CA GLU A 96 -11.40 -13.84 10.06
C GLU A 96 -12.16 -12.50 10.10
N LYS A 97 -11.47 -11.42 10.51
CA LYS A 97 -12.03 -10.06 10.51
C LYS A 97 -12.43 -9.58 9.12
N GLN A 98 -11.60 -9.83 8.11
CA GLN A 98 -11.92 -9.51 6.71
C GLN A 98 -13.22 -10.20 6.29
N VAL A 99 -13.33 -11.51 6.54
CA VAL A 99 -14.53 -12.31 6.20
C VAL A 99 -15.76 -11.84 6.96
N GLN A 100 -15.63 -11.58 8.26
CA GLN A 100 -16.73 -11.11 9.11
C GLN A 100 -17.25 -9.76 8.62
N LEU A 101 -16.38 -8.78 8.41
CA LEU A 101 -16.76 -7.43 7.98
C LEU A 101 -17.39 -7.42 6.57
N HIS A 102 -16.95 -8.31 5.66
CA HIS A 102 -17.63 -8.48 4.37
C HIS A 102 -19.05 -9.07 4.49
N ARG A 103 -19.33 -9.81 5.56
CA ARG A 103 -20.71 -10.27 5.86
C ARG A 103 -21.53 -9.13 6.44
N GLU A 104 -20.99 -8.39 7.38
CA GLU A 104 -21.65 -7.25 8.05
C GLU A 104 -21.91 -6.10 7.06
N HIS A 105 -20.97 -5.82 6.19
CA HIS A 105 -21.04 -4.80 5.14
C HIS A 105 -21.22 -5.43 3.76
N SER A 106 -22.29 -6.21 3.57
CA SER A 106 -22.50 -7.00 2.34
C SER A 106 -22.54 -6.19 1.05
N GLY A 107 -22.87 -4.90 1.11
CA GLY A 107 -22.89 -3.96 -0.02
C GLY A 107 -21.53 -3.31 -0.34
N THR A 108 -20.41 -3.71 0.29
CA THR A 108 -19.09 -3.17 -0.01
C THR A 108 -18.36 -3.98 -1.06
N ALA A 109 -17.64 -3.31 -1.94
CA ALA A 109 -16.74 -3.91 -2.92
C ALA A 109 -15.40 -4.32 -2.30
N GLY A 110 -14.87 -3.48 -1.41
CA GLY A 110 -13.60 -3.71 -0.74
C GLY A 110 -13.65 -3.32 0.75
N ILE A 111 -12.89 -4.05 1.56
CA ILE A 111 -12.69 -3.79 2.98
C ILE A 111 -11.20 -3.91 3.29
N GLY A 112 -10.67 -2.97 4.07
CA GLY A 112 -9.29 -3.05 4.50
C GLY A 112 -9.07 -2.33 5.82
N GLY A 113 -7.84 -2.30 6.28
CA GLY A 113 -7.57 -1.89 7.64
C GLY A 113 -6.31 -1.08 7.87
N SER A 114 -5.93 -1.04 9.13
CA SER A 114 -4.82 -0.23 9.62
C SER A 114 -3.46 -0.87 9.35
N VAL A 115 -2.49 0.02 9.20
CA VAL A 115 -1.07 -0.32 9.08
C VAL A 115 -0.38 0.09 10.38
N ILE A 116 0.42 -0.81 10.92
CA ILE A 116 1.26 -0.59 12.10
C ILE A 116 2.72 -0.61 11.66
N ASN A 117 3.54 0.24 12.25
CA ASN A 117 4.98 0.20 11.99
C ASN A 117 5.59 -1.08 12.56
N GLY A 118 6.12 -1.95 11.70
CA GLY A 118 6.83 -3.18 12.06
C GLY A 118 8.32 -3.00 12.37
N ASN A 119 8.86 -1.80 12.15
CA ASN A 119 10.27 -1.52 12.41
C ASN A 119 10.57 -1.39 13.92
N LEU A 120 11.82 -1.58 14.27
CA LEU A 120 12.27 -1.38 15.64
C LEU A 120 11.97 0.05 16.14
N PRO A 121 11.73 0.24 17.43
CA PRO A 121 11.40 1.57 18.00
C PRO A 121 12.43 2.65 17.72
N ASN A 122 13.71 2.31 17.58
CA ASN A 122 14.81 3.23 17.29
C ASN A 122 15.06 3.50 15.81
N ASP A 123 14.32 2.84 14.92
CA ASP A 123 14.44 3.08 13.46
C ASP A 123 13.73 4.36 13.04
N ILE A 124 14.45 5.46 13.08
CA ILE A 124 13.95 6.81 12.78
C ILE A 124 13.50 6.94 11.33
N VAL A 125 14.20 6.27 10.38
CA VAL A 125 13.87 6.31 8.96
C VAL A 125 12.57 5.53 8.72
N GLY A 126 12.44 4.34 9.31
CA GLY A 126 11.20 3.55 9.27
C GLY A 126 10.00 4.31 9.82
N TRP A 127 10.15 4.99 10.95
CA TRP A 127 9.07 5.85 11.49
C TRP A 127 8.71 7.01 10.58
N SER A 128 9.70 7.62 9.91
CA SER A 128 9.45 8.71 8.95
C SER A 128 8.68 8.22 7.72
N SER A 129 9.02 7.04 7.22
CA SER A 129 8.32 6.37 6.13
C SER A 129 6.86 6.09 6.52
N TYR A 130 6.67 5.45 7.67
CA TYR A 130 5.36 5.13 8.22
C TYR A 130 4.41 6.33 8.28
N PHE A 131 4.83 7.41 8.92
CA PHE A 131 3.99 8.61 9.01
C PHE A 131 3.82 9.33 7.67
N GLY A 132 4.82 9.29 6.80
CA GLY A 132 4.77 9.91 5.48
C GLY A 132 3.78 9.25 4.55
N GLU A 133 3.64 7.93 4.64
CA GLU A 133 2.89 7.08 3.71
C GLU A 133 1.55 6.61 4.28
N PHE A 134 1.49 6.24 5.58
CA PHE A 134 0.34 5.54 6.16
C PHE A 134 -0.44 6.33 7.23
N ARG A 135 -0.21 7.64 7.39
CA ARG A 135 -0.91 8.46 8.39
C ARG A 135 -2.44 8.41 8.30
N GLU A 136 -2.99 8.03 7.15
CA GLU A 136 -4.44 7.93 6.93
C GLU A 136 -4.99 6.55 7.28
N PHE A 137 -4.10 5.56 7.56
CA PHE A 137 -4.44 4.17 7.87
C PHE A 137 -3.93 3.72 9.23
N LEU A 138 -3.88 4.63 10.19
CA LEU A 138 -3.39 4.34 11.54
C LEU A 138 -4.46 3.61 12.38
N PRO A 139 -4.05 2.77 13.36
CA PRO A 139 -4.98 2.03 14.21
C PRO A 139 -5.91 2.91 15.07
N GLN A 140 -5.54 4.17 15.31
CA GLN A 140 -6.36 5.13 16.06
C GLN A 140 -7.37 5.91 15.18
N ASN A 141 -7.37 5.71 13.88
CA ASN A 141 -8.34 6.33 12.99
C ASN A 141 -9.69 5.62 13.14
N PRO A 142 -10.82 6.34 13.03
CA PRO A 142 -12.14 5.71 13.09
C PRO A 142 -12.45 4.87 11.86
N SER A 143 -13.31 3.88 12.00
CA SER A 143 -13.90 3.16 10.87
C SER A 143 -14.72 4.12 10.01
N ASN A 144 -14.57 4.05 8.70
CA ASN A 144 -15.31 4.90 7.77
C ASN A 144 -15.33 4.34 6.33
N PHE A 145 -16.24 4.84 5.51
CA PHE A 145 -16.15 4.68 4.07
C PHE A 145 -15.11 5.62 3.50
N THR A 146 -14.24 5.09 2.66
CA THR A 146 -13.13 5.82 2.04
C THR A 146 -13.05 5.54 0.55
N PHE A 147 -12.31 6.38 -0.17
CA PHE A 147 -12.08 6.15 -1.60
C PHE A 147 -10.83 5.29 -1.88
N HIS A 148 -10.00 5.07 -0.87
CA HIS A 148 -8.75 4.32 -1.05
C HIS A 148 -8.29 3.66 0.25
N ILE A 149 -7.77 2.45 0.13
CA ILE A 149 -6.97 1.73 1.12
C ILE A 149 -5.84 1.04 0.34
N PRO A 150 -4.59 1.05 0.84
CA PRO A 150 -3.45 0.46 0.14
C PRO A 150 -3.56 -1.08 0.07
N THR A 151 -3.08 -1.65 -1.03
CA THR A 151 -3.16 -3.08 -1.31
C THR A 151 -2.38 -3.97 -0.34
N LEU A 152 -1.55 -3.42 0.52
CA LEU A 152 -0.91 -4.20 1.58
C LEU A 152 -1.87 -4.65 2.70
N ASN A 153 -3.09 -4.08 2.77
CA ASN A 153 -4.10 -4.46 3.77
C ASN A 153 -5.53 -4.18 3.27
N ILE A 154 -5.94 -4.83 2.20
CA ILE A 154 -7.29 -4.73 1.65
C ILE A 154 -7.76 -6.06 1.08
N SER A 155 -9.06 -6.27 1.08
CA SER A 155 -9.72 -7.37 0.38
C SER A 155 -10.79 -6.84 -0.57
N TYR A 156 -11.04 -7.58 -1.62
CA TYR A 156 -12.14 -7.32 -2.56
C TYR A 156 -12.93 -8.60 -2.81
N LYS A 157 -14.22 -8.46 -3.07
CA LYS A 157 -15.02 -9.53 -3.62
C LYS A 157 -14.57 -9.84 -5.05
N ARG A 158 -14.50 -11.10 -5.45
CA ARG A 158 -14.03 -11.53 -6.78
C ARG A 158 -14.72 -10.81 -7.93
N TRP A 159 -16.04 -10.60 -7.84
CA TRP A 159 -16.81 -9.95 -8.88
C TRP A 159 -16.31 -8.53 -9.22
N VAL A 160 -15.56 -7.89 -8.31
CA VAL A 160 -14.96 -6.58 -8.55
C VAL A 160 -13.99 -6.66 -9.73
N PHE A 161 -13.12 -7.68 -9.76
CA PHE A 161 -12.17 -7.88 -10.85
C PHE A 161 -12.86 -8.36 -12.13
N GLU A 162 -13.90 -9.17 -12.02
CA GLU A 162 -14.70 -9.63 -13.16
C GLU A 162 -15.44 -8.49 -13.84
N LYS A 163 -15.96 -7.53 -13.05
CA LYS A 163 -16.76 -6.41 -13.55
C LYS A 163 -15.91 -5.20 -13.98
N TYR A 164 -14.83 -4.91 -13.25
CA TYR A 164 -14.07 -3.67 -13.41
C TYR A 164 -12.65 -3.87 -13.94
N GLY A 165 -12.23 -5.11 -14.12
CA GLY A 165 -10.88 -5.45 -14.56
C GLY A 165 -9.87 -5.44 -13.41
N TYR A 166 -8.62 -5.27 -13.75
CA TYR A 166 -7.47 -5.47 -12.88
C TYR A 166 -6.76 -4.15 -12.58
N PHE A 167 -5.76 -4.18 -11.69
CA PHE A 167 -4.85 -3.04 -11.49
C PHE A 167 -4.13 -2.72 -12.78
N ASP A 168 -4.00 -1.43 -13.12
CA ASP A 168 -3.20 -1.00 -14.26
C ASP A 168 -1.75 -0.72 -13.80
N PRO A 169 -0.78 -1.58 -14.19
CA PRO A 169 0.61 -1.47 -13.76
C PRO A 169 1.29 -0.17 -14.18
N TYR A 170 0.75 0.47 -15.20
CA TYR A 170 1.23 1.77 -15.68
C TYR A 170 1.24 2.85 -14.58
N TYR A 171 0.33 2.75 -13.61
CA TYR A 171 0.23 3.70 -12.50
C TYR A 171 1.12 3.35 -11.30
N TYR A 172 1.90 2.26 -11.37
CA TYR A 172 2.82 1.91 -10.28
C TYR A 172 3.72 3.10 -9.88
N PRO A 173 3.86 3.43 -8.57
CA PRO A 173 3.37 2.71 -7.38
C PRO A 173 2.04 3.27 -6.82
N GLN A 174 1.09 3.63 -7.63
CA GLN A 174 -0.25 4.12 -7.25
C GLN A 174 -1.37 3.44 -8.05
N GLU A 175 -1.14 2.24 -8.55
CA GLU A 175 -2.11 1.44 -9.29
C GLU A 175 -3.36 1.13 -8.47
N ASP A 176 -3.18 0.90 -7.16
CA ASP A 176 -4.26 0.66 -6.21
C ASP A 176 -5.10 1.92 -5.92
N LEU A 177 -4.45 3.08 -5.78
CA LEU A 177 -5.15 4.36 -5.64
C LEU A 177 -6.04 4.62 -6.85
N VAL A 178 -5.52 4.40 -8.06
CA VAL A 178 -6.25 4.62 -9.31
C VAL A 178 -7.41 3.65 -9.42
N PHE A 179 -7.19 2.37 -9.16
CA PHE A 179 -8.22 1.34 -9.18
C PHE A 179 -9.35 1.66 -8.19
N ASN A 180 -9.01 1.94 -6.94
CA ASN A 180 -9.96 2.28 -5.89
C ASN A 180 -10.75 3.55 -6.19
N TYR A 181 -10.10 4.57 -6.73
CA TYR A 181 -10.76 5.79 -7.15
C TYR A 181 -11.84 5.48 -8.20
N TYR A 182 -11.51 4.73 -9.25
CA TYR A 182 -12.49 4.40 -10.29
C TYR A 182 -13.62 3.50 -9.80
N LEU A 183 -13.39 2.61 -8.84
CA LEU A 183 -14.45 1.84 -8.19
C LEU A 183 -15.44 2.76 -7.49
N THR A 184 -14.94 3.70 -6.68
CA THR A 184 -15.80 4.61 -5.92
C THR A 184 -16.54 5.61 -6.81
N GLN A 185 -15.95 6.04 -7.93
CA GLN A 185 -16.65 6.87 -8.93
C GLN A 185 -17.79 6.12 -9.63
N ARG A 186 -17.76 4.80 -9.65
CA ARG A 186 -18.83 3.94 -10.17
C ARG A 186 -19.87 3.55 -9.11
N GLY A 187 -19.80 4.18 -7.93
CA GLY A 187 -20.74 3.97 -6.83
C GLY A 187 -20.41 2.80 -5.90
N GLU A 188 -19.30 2.10 -6.15
CA GLU A 188 -18.86 1.02 -5.27
C GLU A 188 -18.29 1.58 -3.95
N LYS A 189 -18.47 0.83 -2.86
CA LYS A 189 -18.06 1.27 -1.52
C LYS A 189 -16.81 0.52 -1.07
N ILE A 190 -15.88 1.26 -0.47
CA ILE A 190 -14.70 0.72 0.21
C ILE A 190 -14.80 1.14 1.68
N PHE A 191 -14.64 0.17 2.59
CA PHE A 191 -14.77 0.39 4.03
C PHE A 191 -13.43 0.17 4.74
N PHE A 192 -13.01 1.14 5.53
CA PHE A 192 -11.83 1.06 6.38
C PHE A 192 -12.24 0.68 7.79
N ASP A 193 -11.65 -0.37 8.35
CA ASP A 193 -11.79 -0.73 9.75
C ASP A 193 -10.42 -0.88 10.43
N PRO A 194 -10.11 -0.08 11.47
CA PRO A 194 -8.80 -0.10 12.13
C PRO A 194 -8.53 -1.38 12.93
N SER A 195 -9.52 -2.23 13.14
CA SER A 195 -9.34 -3.53 13.82
C SER A 195 -8.64 -4.58 12.94
N ILE A 196 -8.69 -4.39 11.60
CA ILE A 196 -7.93 -5.22 10.64
C ILE A 196 -6.50 -4.68 10.59
N LYS A 197 -5.54 -5.40 11.14
CA LYS A 197 -4.17 -4.89 11.33
C LYS A 197 -3.14 -5.70 10.60
N VAL A 198 -2.19 -4.99 10.00
CA VAL A 198 -0.92 -5.55 9.51
C VAL A 198 0.26 -4.73 10.03
N TRP A 199 1.34 -5.38 10.37
CA TRP A 199 2.64 -4.74 10.65
C TRP A 199 3.43 -4.69 9.35
N HIS A 200 3.85 -3.51 8.94
CA HIS A 200 4.62 -3.32 7.72
C HIS A 200 6.06 -2.92 8.06
N THR A 201 7.04 -3.65 7.52
CA THR A 201 8.46 -3.36 7.65
C THR A 201 8.87 -2.31 6.62
N HIS A 202 9.11 -1.10 7.10
CA HIS A 202 9.51 0.02 6.27
C HIS A 202 11.00 0.04 5.96
N ARG A 203 11.39 0.81 4.95
CA ARG A 203 12.80 1.06 4.62
C ARG A 203 13.52 1.74 5.78
N SER A 204 14.57 1.10 6.28
CA SER A 204 15.39 1.59 7.40
C SER A 204 16.59 2.45 6.96
N SER A 205 16.88 2.50 5.67
CA SER A 205 18.02 3.22 5.12
C SER A 205 17.60 4.52 4.45
N LEU A 206 18.33 5.61 4.72
CA LEU A 206 17.99 6.95 4.25
C LEU A 206 17.95 7.05 2.71
N LYS A 207 18.96 6.52 2.01
CA LYS A 207 19.04 6.64 0.54
C LYS A 207 17.88 5.91 -0.19
N PRO A 208 17.52 4.65 0.13
CA PRO A 208 16.31 4.01 -0.41
C PRO A 208 15.03 4.76 -0.06
N PHE A 209 14.90 5.29 1.16
CA PHE A 209 13.75 6.10 1.57
C PHE A 209 13.60 7.36 0.69
N LEU A 210 14.66 8.15 0.53
CA LEU A 210 14.62 9.39 -0.27
C LEU A 210 14.29 9.11 -1.74
N ARG A 211 14.89 8.03 -2.32
CA ARG A 211 14.57 7.60 -3.69
C ARG A 211 13.09 7.22 -3.82
N HIS A 212 12.56 6.50 -2.83
CA HIS A 212 11.16 6.12 -2.80
C HIS A 212 10.24 7.33 -2.71
N GLN A 213 10.54 8.29 -1.83
CA GLN A 213 9.77 9.55 -1.73
C GLN A 213 9.77 10.33 -3.05
N PHE A 214 10.91 10.40 -3.74
CA PHE A 214 11.00 11.01 -5.07
C PHE A 214 10.08 10.29 -6.08
N ASN A 215 10.12 8.97 -6.14
CA ASN A 215 9.29 8.18 -7.06
C ASN A 215 7.80 8.35 -6.76
N ILE A 216 7.39 8.30 -5.49
CA ILE A 216 6.01 8.59 -5.08
C ILE A 216 5.60 10.00 -5.53
N GLY A 217 6.45 11.00 -5.29
CA GLY A 217 6.18 12.38 -5.70
C GLY A 217 5.93 12.49 -7.20
N SER A 218 6.81 11.93 -8.01
CA SER A 218 6.71 11.93 -9.47
C SER A 218 5.42 11.27 -9.95
N LYS A 219 5.10 10.09 -9.44
CA LYS A 219 3.88 9.38 -9.84
C LYS A 219 2.62 10.08 -9.32
N THR A 220 2.64 10.63 -8.10
CA THR A 220 1.48 11.39 -7.56
C THR A 220 1.09 12.53 -8.48
N SER A 221 2.05 13.33 -8.97
CA SER A 221 1.73 14.43 -9.88
C SER A 221 1.19 13.94 -11.21
N GLN A 222 1.69 12.83 -11.74
CA GLN A 222 1.19 12.22 -12.97
C GLN A 222 -0.24 11.70 -12.81
N VAL A 223 -0.53 10.99 -11.72
CA VAL A 223 -1.88 10.51 -11.40
C VAL A 223 -2.85 11.67 -11.21
N LEU A 224 -2.43 12.77 -10.55
CA LEU A 224 -3.24 13.98 -10.40
C LEU A 224 -3.56 14.70 -11.72
N LYS A 225 -2.85 14.46 -12.81
CA LYS A 225 -3.26 14.96 -14.14
C LYS A 225 -4.53 14.28 -14.64
N ILE A 226 -4.78 13.05 -14.21
CA ILE A 226 -5.87 12.19 -14.70
C ILE A 226 -7.03 12.19 -13.71
N ILE A 227 -6.73 12.01 -12.41
CA ILE A 227 -7.73 11.86 -11.35
C ILE A 227 -7.97 13.22 -10.68
N PRO A 228 -9.22 13.69 -10.56
CA PRO A 228 -9.55 15.00 -9.96
C PRO A 228 -9.56 14.97 -8.44
N LEU A 229 -8.47 14.47 -7.83
CA LEU A 229 -8.21 14.58 -6.40
C LEU A 229 -7.67 15.97 -6.02
N PRO A 230 -7.60 16.32 -4.72
CA PRO A 230 -7.02 17.57 -4.25
C PRO A 230 -5.62 17.82 -4.83
N GLY A 231 -5.43 18.94 -5.50
CA GLY A 231 -4.20 19.26 -6.23
C GLY A 231 -4.29 19.13 -7.76
N HIS A 232 -5.30 18.42 -8.29
CA HIS A 232 -5.50 18.23 -9.73
C HIS A 232 -5.43 19.52 -10.56
N ARG A 233 -6.18 20.56 -10.15
CA ARG A 233 -6.18 21.88 -10.85
C ARG A 233 -4.81 22.54 -10.83
N ILE A 234 -4.05 22.38 -9.74
CA ILE A 234 -2.71 22.95 -9.62
C ILE A 234 -1.75 22.23 -10.57
N VAL A 235 -1.83 20.90 -10.67
CA VAL A 235 -0.95 20.09 -11.53
C VAL A 235 -1.24 20.31 -13.01
N LYS A 236 -2.51 20.49 -13.39
CA LYS A 236 -2.90 20.76 -14.79
C LYS A 236 -2.51 22.16 -15.28
N ASN A 237 -2.44 23.13 -14.39
CA ASN A 237 -2.05 24.47 -14.75
C ASN A 237 -0.59 24.72 -14.29
N LYS A 238 0.36 24.55 -15.22
CA LYS A 238 1.78 24.70 -14.96
C LYS A 238 2.15 26.09 -14.37
N LEU A 239 1.48 27.16 -14.83
CA LEU A 239 1.71 28.51 -14.30
C LEU A 239 1.25 28.60 -12.84
N LEU A 240 0.03 28.14 -12.54
CA LEU A 240 -0.47 28.07 -11.17
C LEU A 240 0.44 27.23 -10.29
N PHE A 241 0.97 26.10 -10.82
CA PHE A 241 1.88 25.24 -10.08
C PHE A 241 3.19 25.95 -9.69
N VAL A 242 3.75 26.79 -10.56
CA VAL A 242 4.99 27.54 -10.23
C VAL A 242 4.78 28.41 -8.99
N PHE A 243 3.63 29.06 -8.84
CA PHE A 243 3.35 29.95 -7.71
C PHE A 243 2.84 29.22 -6.46
N VAL A 244 2.01 28.21 -6.59
CA VAL A 244 1.33 27.54 -5.46
C VAL A 244 2.01 26.22 -5.09
N GLY A 245 2.60 25.54 -6.07
CA GLY A 245 3.22 24.22 -5.90
C GLY A 245 4.24 24.13 -4.78
N PRO A 246 5.14 25.10 -4.59
CA PRO A 246 6.11 25.10 -3.47
C PRO A 246 5.47 25.04 -2.08
N GLY A 247 4.18 25.40 -1.94
CA GLY A 247 3.42 25.29 -0.69
C GLY A 247 2.91 23.88 -0.39
N ILE A 248 2.81 22.99 -1.39
CA ILE A 248 2.24 21.64 -1.23
C ILE A 248 3.00 20.80 -0.19
N PRO A 249 4.35 20.74 -0.20
CA PRO A 249 5.10 20.01 0.83
C PRO A 249 4.83 20.51 2.23
N MET A 250 4.66 21.82 2.42
CA MET A 250 4.35 22.41 3.71
C MET A 250 2.98 21.95 4.23
N VAL A 251 1.96 21.93 3.37
CA VAL A 251 0.61 21.42 3.74
C VAL A 251 0.71 19.95 4.13
N LYS A 252 1.41 19.13 3.33
CA LYS A 252 1.63 17.71 3.62
C LYS A 252 2.39 17.53 4.95
N PHE A 253 3.42 18.34 5.17
CA PHE A 253 4.18 18.34 6.42
C PHE A 253 3.32 18.64 7.64
N LEU A 254 2.55 19.73 7.60
CA LEU A 254 1.71 20.15 8.73
C LEU A 254 0.63 19.11 9.06
N ARG A 255 0.03 18.48 8.04
CA ARG A 255 -0.92 17.37 8.24
C ARG A 255 -0.25 16.19 8.94
N THR A 256 0.93 15.78 8.46
CA THR A 256 1.66 14.65 9.05
C THR A 256 2.18 14.99 10.46
N LEU A 257 2.66 16.21 10.68
CA LEU A 257 3.13 16.67 11.99
C LEU A 257 2.03 16.60 13.05
N ARG A 258 0.79 17.00 12.71
CA ARG A 258 -0.37 16.88 13.64
C ARG A 258 -0.60 15.44 14.06
N VAL A 259 -0.44 14.48 13.14
CA VAL A 259 -0.57 13.05 13.43
C VAL A 259 0.56 12.57 14.34
N ILE A 260 1.81 12.89 14.01
CA ILE A 260 2.98 12.52 14.82
C ILE A 260 2.86 13.02 16.25
N LEU A 261 2.45 14.27 16.44
CA LEU A 261 2.30 14.85 17.78
C LEU A 261 1.22 14.17 18.62
N ARG A 262 0.18 13.64 18.00
CA ARG A 262 -0.91 12.88 18.64
C ARG A 262 -0.57 11.42 18.88
N TYR A 263 0.41 10.87 18.16
CA TYR A 263 0.78 9.45 18.25
C TYR A 263 1.53 9.18 19.56
N ARG A 264 0.95 8.34 20.45
CA ARG A 264 1.46 8.14 21.81
C ARG A 264 2.51 7.04 21.94
N SER A 265 2.58 6.10 20.98
CA SER A 265 3.40 4.89 21.08
C SER A 265 4.90 5.08 20.77
N ILE A 266 5.34 6.29 20.47
CA ILE A 266 6.74 6.60 20.16
C ILE A 266 7.33 7.54 21.20
N GLN A 267 8.58 7.30 21.61
CA GLN A 267 9.32 8.16 22.55
C GLN A 267 9.57 9.54 21.97
N SER A 268 9.64 10.57 22.82
CA SER A 268 9.77 11.97 22.40
C SER A 268 10.97 12.23 21.49
N MET A 269 12.14 11.68 21.83
CA MET A 269 13.36 11.85 21.02
C MET A 269 13.20 11.28 19.61
N GLN A 270 12.62 10.08 19.47
CA GLN A 270 12.40 9.45 18.17
C GLN A 270 11.43 10.26 17.31
N LYS A 271 10.39 10.87 17.93
CA LYS A 271 9.48 11.79 17.22
C LYS A 271 10.23 12.95 16.59
N TYR A 272 11.11 13.60 17.34
CA TYR A 272 11.86 14.75 16.82
C TYR A 272 12.75 14.38 15.64
N PHE A 273 13.49 13.28 15.76
CA PHE A 273 14.35 12.83 14.66
C PHE A 273 13.56 12.35 13.44
N SER A 274 12.43 11.66 13.65
CA SER A 274 11.57 11.26 12.54
C SER A 274 10.96 12.47 11.80
N ILE A 275 10.68 13.58 12.49
CA ILE A 275 10.23 14.83 11.88
C ILE A 275 11.30 15.44 10.96
N ILE A 276 12.58 15.38 11.38
CA ILE A 276 13.69 15.88 10.57
C ILE A 276 13.84 15.07 9.27
N ILE A 277 13.84 13.73 9.40
CA ILE A 277 13.93 12.83 8.25
C ILE A 277 12.71 12.97 7.34
N LEU A 278 11.52 13.14 7.91
CA LEU A 278 10.29 13.41 7.16
C LEU A 278 10.39 14.69 6.32
N LYS A 279 10.92 15.79 6.88
CA LYS A 279 11.14 17.04 6.13
C LYS A 279 12.05 16.79 4.93
N LEU A 280 13.15 16.08 5.13
CA LEU A 280 14.06 15.72 4.05
C LEU A 280 13.35 14.86 2.98
N GLY A 281 12.59 13.87 3.40
CA GLY A 281 11.77 13.05 2.52
C GLY A 281 10.77 13.87 1.69
N LEU A 282 10.12 14.86 2.30
CA LEU A 282 9.17 15.76 1.61
C LEU A 282 9.84 16.68 0.59
N ILE A 283 11.09 17.07 0.81
CA ILE A 283 11.90 17.81 -0.18
C ILE A 283 12.12 16.92 -1.42
N PHE A 284 12.57 15.68 -1.23
CA PHE A 284 12.75 14.74 -2.34
C PHE A 284 11.42 14.38 -3.02
N TRP A 285 10.36 14.20 -2.23
CA TRP A 285 9.00 14.04 -2.77
C TRP A 285 8.60 15.21 -3.67
N PHE A 286 8.89 16.44 -3.26
CA PHE A 286 8.57 17.62 -4.05
C PHE A 286 9.39 17.71 -5.33
N PHE A 287 10.68 17.37 -5.32
CA PHE A 287 11.47 17.28 -6.55
C PHE A 287 10.89 16.26 -7.53
N GLY A 288 10.50 15.09 -7.05
CA GLY A 288 9.81 14.11 -7.87
C GLY A 288 8.47 14.64 -8.39
N PHE A 289 7.68 15.27 -7.53
CA PHE A 289 6.40 15.85 -7.88
C PHE A 289 6.55 16.95 -8.96
N PHE A 290 7.53 17.83 -8.80
CA PHE A 290 7.89 18.83 -9.79
C PHE A 290 8.25 18.18 -11.13
N GLN A 291 9.15 17.20 -11.13
CA GLN A 291 9.52 16.46 -12.33
C GLN A 291 8.28 15.87 -13.04
N GLY A 292 7.39 15.23 -12.29
CA GLY A 292 6.19 14.60 -12.86
C GLY A 292 5.17 15.61 -13.40
N VAL A 293 5.07 16.83 -12.83
CA VAL A 293 4.23 17.91 -13.39
C VAL A 293 4.71 18.30 -14.79
N PHE A 294 6.03 18.41 -15.00
CA PHE A 294 6.60 18.81 -16.27
C PHE A 294 6.90 17.64 -17.23
N ALA A 295 6.79 16.40 -16.77
CA ALA A 295 6.87 15.23 -17.63
C ALA A 295 5.73 15.27 -18.69
N ARG A 296 5.97 14.65 -19.87
CA ARG A 296 4.93 14.44 -20.88
C ARG A 296 3.75 13.71 -20.24
N GLU A 297 2.54 14.03 -20.70
CA GLU A 297 1.35 13.31 -20.25
C GLU A 297 1.54 11.82 -20.55
N MET A 298 1.14 11.03 -19.58
CA MET A 298 1.12 9.60 -19.73
C MET A 298 -0.04 9.27 -20.69
N GLU A 299 0.24 8.75 -21.85
CA GLU A 299 -0.77 8.17 -22.73
C GLU A 299 -1.25 6.88 -22.06
N GLY A 300 -2.36 6.98 -21.33
CA GLY A 300 -3.05 5.81 -20.80
C GLY A 300 -3.63 5.00 -21.95
N THR A 301 -3.43 3.71 -21.93
CA THR A 301 -4.24 2.78 -22.74
C THR A 301 -5.71 3.01 -22.39
N LYS A 302 -6.47 3.48 -23.38
CA LYS A 302 -7.93 3.62 -23.34
C LYS A 302 -8.62 2.28 -23.20
#